data_e98d0ae8350edab6e56d6ed8b3b40bfb
#
_entry.id   e98d0ae8350edab6e56d6ed8b3b40bfb
#
_cell.length_a   1.000
_cell.length_b   1.000
_cell.length_c   1.000
_cell.angle_alpha   90.00
_cell.angle_beta   90.00
_cell.angle_gamma   90.00
#
_symmetry.space_group_name_H-M   'P 1'
#
loop_
_entity.id
_entity.type
_entity.pdbx_description
1 polymer ?
#
loop_
_entity_poly.entity_id
_entity_poly.type
_entity_poly.pdbx_seq_one_letter_code
_entity_poly.pdbx_strand_id
1 'polypeptide(L)'
;MQRMDIKTASTLNALTSDFYTRCAASFAQTRTRPWHGWQRCLEALGDVMLSRQELSVLDLGCGTLRFEDFLAEHTHAHLNVYAVDSCEAFLENKHNVHFINLDIISTLWDDTFPSHLNDVPLCNLTCAFGLMHHIPGMHARIALLDTMLNKTTSGEYILISFWQFEHNERLSRKARTATATALERYPDLQLDESDWLLGWQDEADALRYCRSFTDAEIDTFVTHAADRAQLVDRFNAD
;
A
#
# COMPACT_ATOMS: atom_id res chain seq x y z
N MET A 1 11.37 6.26 19.42
CA MET A 1 10.77 5.02 18.87
C MET A 1 11.88 4.02 18.66
N GLN A 2 11.77 2.82 19.22
CA GLN A 2 12.75 1.76 19.01
C GLN A 2 12.61 1.26 17.55
N ARG A 3 13.73 1.00 16.86
CA ARG A 3 13.68 0.46 15.51
C ARG A 3 13.24 -0.99 15.60
N MET A 4 12.21 -1.37 14.84
CA MET A 4 11.82 -2.78 14.70
C MET A 4 13.02 -3.61 14.23
N ASP A 5 13.21 -4.80 14.77
CA ASP A 5 14.29 -5.69 14.35
C ASP A 5 13.92 -6.43 13.06
N ILE A 6 14.95 -6.83 12.30
CA ILE A 6 14.78 -7.46 11.00
C ILE A 6 14.09 -8.84 11.10
N LYS A 7 14.29 -9.59 12.20
CA LYS A 7 13.67 -10.90 12.39
C LYS A 7 12.16 -10.76 12.53
N THR A 8 11.71 -9.78 13.36
CA THR A 8 10.30 -9.44 13.49
C THR A 8 9.72 -9.01 12.15
N ALA A 9 10.36 -8.08 11.44
CA ALA A 9 9.87 -7.60 10.15
C ALA A 9 9.74 -8.70 9.11
N SER A 10 10.75 -9.58 8.99
CA SER A 10 10.73 -10.71 8.07
C SER A 10 9.61 -11.71 8.40
N THR A 11 9.35 -11.96 9.70
CA THR A 11 8.26 -12.83 10.13
C THR A 11 6.90 -12.21 9.77
N LEU A 12 6.72 -10.92 10.02
CA LEU A 12 5.48 -10.19 9.69
C LEU A 12 5.22 -10.15 8.18
N ASN A 13 6.28 -9.97 7.38
CA ASN A 13 6.20 -10.03 5.92
C ASN A 13 5.82 -11.44 5.45
N ALA A 14 6.46 -12.48 5.97
CA ALA A 14 6.15 -13.86 5.60
C ALA A 14 4.68 -14.24 5.93
N LEU A 15 4.16 -13.82 7.08
CA LEU A 15 2.75 -14.02 7.44
C LEU A 15 1.81 -13.30 6.46
N THR A 16 2.15 -12.06 6.07
CA THR A 16 1.34 -11.29 5.13
C THR A 16 1.38 -11.88 3.72
N SER A 17 2.53 -12.34 3.26
CA SER A 17 2.71 -13.00 1.97
C SER A 17 1.93 -14.33 1.90
N ASP A 18 2.04 -15.19 2.95
CA ASP A 18 1.26 -16.43 3.06
C ASP A 18 -0.25 -16.16 3.05
N PHE A 19 -0.69 -15.12 3.78
CA PHE A 19 -2.07 -14.68 3.78
C PHE A 19 -2.58 -14.37 2.35
N TYR A 20 -1.86 -13.54 1.61
CA TYR A 20 -2.29 -13.17 0.25
C TYR A 20 -2.19 -14.34 -0.73
N THR A 21 -1.21 -15.21 -0.59
CA THR A 21 -1.12 -16.44 -1.40
C THR A 21 -2.32 -17.35 -1.19
N ARG A 22 -2.75 -17.54 0.06
CA ARG A 22 -3.86 -18.45 0.41
C ARG A 22 -5.24 -17.83 0.19
N CYS A 23 -5.38 -16.54 0.46
CA CYS A 23 -6.67 -15.84 0.50
C CYS A 23 -6.93 -14.96 -0.72
N ALA A 24 -6.05 -14.93 -1.75
CA ALA A 24 -6.15 -14.03 -2.90
C ALA A 24 -7.57 -14.02 -3.52
N ALA A 25 -8.11 -15.18 -3.84
CA ALA A 25 -9.42 -15.30 -4.50
C ALA A 25 -10.55 -14.77 -3.60
N SER A 26 -10.61 -15.21 -2.33
CA SER A 26 -11.66 -14.77 -1.40
C SER A 26 -11.52 -13.28 -1.04
N PHE A 27 -10.27 -12.78 -0.99
CA PHE A 27 -10.00 -11.38 -0.76
C PHE A 27 -10.45 -10.51 -1.95
N ALA A 28 -10.13 -10.90 -3.19
CA ALA A 28 -10.55 -10.21 -4.40
C ALA A 28 -12.09 -10.14 -4.53
N GLN A 29 -12.80 -11.23 -4.20
CA GLN A 29 -14.27 -11.29 -4.23
C GLN A 29 -14.94 -10.25 -3.32
N THR A 30 -14.29 -9.78 -2.26
CA THR A 30 -14.82 -8.73 -1.39
C THR A 30 -14.54 -7.31 -1.88
N ARG A 31 -13.76 -7.15 -2.94
CA ARG A 31 -13.27 -5.88 -3.50
C ARG A 31 -13.92 -5.55 -4.85
N THR A 32 -15.26 -5.63 -4.92
CA THR A 32 -16.03 -5.47 -6.16
C THR A 32 -16.41 -4.03 -6.50
N ARG A 33 -16.22 -3.08 -5.59
CA ARG A 33 -16.57 -1.67 -5.80
C ARG A 33 -15.33 -0.79 -5.66
N PRO A 34 -15.24 0.33 -6.40
CA PRO A 34 -14.23 1.35 -6.17
C PRO A 34 -14.26 1.84 -4.71
N TRP A 35 -13.12 2.24 -4.17
CA TRP A 35 -13.11 2.96 -2.91
C TRP A 35 -13.69 4.36 -3.08
N HIS A 36 -14.50 4.82 -2.13
CA HIS A 36 -15.08 6.16 -2.17
C HIS A 36 -14.02 7.26 -2.22
N GLY A 37 -12.87 7.04 -1.60
CA GLY A 37 -11.74 7.96 -1.62
C GLY A 37 -11.13 8.19 -3.00
N TRP A 38 -11.25 7.25 -3.95
CA TRP A 38 -10.69 7.44 -5.28
C TRP A 38 -11.37 8.56 -6.07
N GLN A 39 -12.68 8.77 -5.88
CA GLN A 39 -13.37 9.90 -6.48
C GLN A 39 -12.78 11.24 -5.99
N ARG A 40 -12.49 11.33 -4.69
CA ARG A 40 -11.83 12.50 -4.11
C ARG A 40 -10.40 12.69 -4.64
N CYS A 41 -9.67 11.59 -4.87
CA CYS A 41 -8.37 11.66 -5.52
C CYS A 41 -8.48 12.26 -6.92
N LEU A 42 -9.46 11.86 -7.75
CA LEU A 42 -9.65 12.44 -9.09
C LEU A 42 -9.97 13.94 -9.02
N GLU A 43 -10.78 14.37 -8.06
CA GLU A 43 -11.06 15.79 -7.84
C GLU A 43 -9.78 16.58 -7.53
N ALA A 44 -8.88 16.00 -6.70
CA ALA A 44 -7.59 16.61 -6.37
C ALA A 44 -6.62 16.63 -7.57
N LEU A 45 -6.63 15.60 -8.43
CA LEU A 45 -5.84 15.55 -9.66
C LEU A 45 -6.29 16.59 -10.69
N GLY A 46 -7.58 16.86 -10.74
CA GLY A 46 -8.20 17.89 -11.56
C GLY A 46 -8.28 17.56 -13.05
N ASP A 47 -9.12 18.31 -13.76
CA ASP A 47 -9.43 18.09 -15.17
C ASP A 47 -8.22 18.20 -16.10
N VAL A 48 -7.24 19.04 -15.75
CA VAL A 48 -6.04 19.23 -16.56
C VAL A 48 -5.22 17.95 -16.65
N MET A 49 -5.09 17.22 -15.58
CA MET A 49 -4.39 15.92 -15.57
C MET A 49 -5.22 14.85 -16.30
N LEU A 50 -6.51 14.77 -15.95
CA LEU A 50 -7.41 13.74 -16.47
C LEU A 50 -7.73 13.90 -17.97
N SER A 51 -7.51 15.08 -18.57
CA SER A 51 -7.70 15.36 -20.00
C SER A 51 -6.45 15.19 -20.85
N ARG A 52 -5.34 14.75 -20.28
CA ARG A 52 -4.09 14.48 -21.04
C ARG A 52 -4.31 13.35 -22.06
N GLN A 53 -3.45 13.31 -23.07
CA GLN A 53 -3.47 12.20 -24.05
C GLN A 53 -2.84 10.93 -23.48
N GLU A 54 -1.84 11.08 -22.63
CA GLU A 54 -1.12 9.97 -21.99
C GLU A 54 -0.88 10.26 -20.51
N LEU A 55 -0.99 9.22 -19.68
CA LEU A 55 -0.64 9.24 -18.27
C LEU A 55 0.21 8.01 -17.93
N SER A 56 1.38 8.24 -17.36
CA SER A 56 2.19 7.18 -16.75
C SER A 56 1.85 7.04 -15.28
N VAL A 57 1.55 5.81 -14.86
CA VAL A 57 1.13 5.48 -13.50
C VAL A 57 2.07 4.41 -12.95
N LEU A 58 2.63 4.65 -11.75
CA LEU A 58 3.33 3.64 -10.97
C LEU A 58 2.45 3.27 -9.77
N ASP A 59 1.95 2.04 -9.72
CA ASP A 59 1.17 1.53 -8.59
C ASP A 59 1.96 0.50 -7.78
N LEU A 60 2.22 0.84 -6.52
CA LEU A 60 2.96 0.02 -5.58
C LEU A 60 1.97 -0.74 -4.66
N GLY A 61 1.97 -2.07 -4.76
CA GLY A 61 0.96 -2.92 -4.16
C GLY A 61 -0.35 -2.90 -4.94
N CYS A 62 -0.26 -3.06 -6.26
CA CYS A 62 -1.35 -2.86 -7.20
C CYS A 62 -2.54 -3.83 -7.02
N GLY A 63 -2.32 -4.97 -6.37
CA GLY A 63 -3.35 -5.99 -6.20
C GLY A 63 -4.00 -6.37 -7.54
N THR A 64 -5.33 -6.25 -7.61
CA THR A 64 -6.12 -6.59 -8.81
C THR A 64 -6.29 -5.45 -9.82
N LEU A 65 -5.47 -4.40 -9.76
CA LEU A 65 -5.49 -3.22 -10.66
C LEU A 65 -6.85 -2.47 -10.66
N ARG A 66 -7.50 -2.41 -9.51
CA ARG A 66 -8.83 -1.78 -9.40
C ARG A 66 -8.78 -0.27 -9.52
N PHE A 67 -7.68 0.35 -9.08
CA PHE A 67 -7.51 1.79 -9.20
C PHE A 67 -7.26 2.17 -10.67
N GLU A 68 -6.48 1.38 -11.40
CA GLU A 68 -6.22 1.58 -12.83
C GLU A 68 -7.50 1.41 -13.66
N ASP A 69 -8.31 0.37 -13.36
CA ASP A 69 -9.63 0.19 -13.99
C ASP A 69 -10.52 1.42 -13.71
N PHE A 70 -10.58 1.88 -12.44
CA PHE A 70 -11.33 3.07 -12.07
C PHE A 70 -10.80 4.34 -12.76
N LEU A 71 -9.48 4.54 -12.81
CA LEU A 71 -8.87 5.68 -13.48
C LEU A 71 -9.18 5.68 -14.97
N ALA A 72 -9.11 4.51 -15.63
CA ALA A 72 -9.43 4.36 -17.06
C ALA A 72 -10.89 4.72 -17.39
N GLU A 73 -11.82 4.50 -16.46
CA GLU A 73 -13.23 4.89 -16.62
C GLU A 73 -13.45 6.41 -16.51
N HIS A 74 -12.49 7.15 -15.90
CA HIS A 74 -12.63 8.57 -15.57
C HIS A 74 -11.64 9.48 -16.31
N THR A 75 -10.83 8.93 -17.21
CA THR A 75 -9.91 9.69 -18.06
C THR A 75 -10.02 9.27 -19.50
N HIS A 76 -9.65 10.16 -20.43
CA HIS A 76 -9.49 9.84 -21.85
C HIS A 76 -8.02 9.52 -22.19
N ALA A 77 -7.12 9.58 -21.21
CA ALA A 77 -5.70 9.33 -21.43
C ALA A 77 -5.42 7.86 -21.74
N HIS A 78 -4.45 7.63 -22.61
CA HIS A 78 -3.81 6.32 -22.68
C HIS A 78 -2.97 6.10 -21.41
N LEU A 79 -3.29 5.06 -20.63
CA LEU A 79 -2.58 4.74 -19.40
C LEU A 79 -1.38 3.84 -19.68
N ASN A 80 -0.19 4.32 -19.33
CA ASN A 80 1.04 3.53 -19.29
C ASN A 80 1.29 3.09 -17.83
N VAL A 81 0.85 1.88 -17.49
CA VAL A 81 0.83 1.39 -16.09
C VAL A 81 2.05 0.54 -15.79
N TYR A 82 2.78 0.91 -14.74
CA TYR A 82 3.83 0.12 -14.10
C TYR A 82 3.30 -0.35 -12.75
N ALA A 83 2.98 -1.63 -12.67
CA ALA A 83 2.31 -2.22 -11.50
C ALA A 83 3.27 -3.16 -10.77
N VAL A 84 3.41 -2.95 -9.47
CA VAL A 84 4.31 -3.74 -8.61
C VAL A 84 3.52 -4.46 -7.55
N ASP A 85 3.61 -5.80 -7.51
CA ASP A 85 3.01 -6.65 -6.47
C ASP A 85 3.74 -7.98 -6.42
N SER A 86 3.66 -8.70 -5.31
CA SER A 86 4.20 -10.05 -5.17
C SER A 86 3.18 -11.15 -5.47
N CYS A 87 1.90 -10.83 -5.63
CA CYS A 87 0.82 -11.78 -5.84
C CYS A 87 0.37 -11.81 -7.32
N GLU A 88 1.03 -12.62 -8.15
CA GLU A 88 0.69 -12.79 -9.56
C GLU A 88 -0.76 -13.24 -9.80
N ALA A 89 -1.35 -13.98 -8.86
CA ALA A 89 -2.73 -14.45 -8.95
C ALA A 89 -3.76 -13.31 -9.09
N PHE A 90 -3.39 -12.08 -8.73
CA PHE A 90 -4.26 -10.91 -8.92
C PHE A 90 -4.33 -10.42 -10.36
N LEU A 91 -3.42 -10.85 -11.24
CA LEU A 91 -3.27 -10.32 -12.61
C LEU A 91 -3.82 -11.21 -13.70
N GLU A 92 -4.49 -12.30 -13.35
CA GLU A 92 -5.09 -13.18 -14.34
C GLU A 92 -5.97 -12.35 -15.32
N ASN A 93 -5.62 -12.40 -16.61
CA ASN A 93 -6.32 -11.72 -17.71
C ASN A 93 -6.14 -10.18 -17.84
N LYS A 94 -5.12 -9.56 -17.24
CA LYS A 94 -4.80 -8.13 -17.44
C LYS A 94 -3.75 -7.97 -18.55
N HIS A 95 -4.12 -7.29 -19.64
CA HIS A 95 -3.23 -6.95 -20.76
C HIS A 95 -2.86 -5.46 -20.69
N ASN A 96 -1.71 -5.10 -21.27
CA ASN A 96 -1.21 -3.71 -21.38
C ASN A 96 -0.74 -3.08 -20.04
N VAL A 97 -0.21 -3.89 -19.13
CA VAL A 97 0.41 -3.41 -17.88
C VAL A 97 1.84 -3.94 -17.81
N HIS A 98 2.78 -3.07 -17.47
CA HIS A 98 4.16 -3.46 -17.16
C HIS A 98 4.19 -3.96 -15.72
N PHE A 99 3.99 -5.28 -15.54
CA PHE A 99 3.99 -5.89 -14.22
C PHE A 99 5.39 -6.24 -13.76
N ILE A 100 5.69 -5.88 -12.51
CA ILE A 100 6.93 -6.20 -11.82
C ILE A 100 6.56 -7.07 -10.61
N ASN A 101 6.84 -8.38 -10.71
CA ASN A 101 6.66 -9.30 -9.60
C ASN A 101 7.76 -9.07 -8.56
N LEU A 102 7.41 -8.46 -7.42
CA LEU A 102 8.38 -8.06 -6.42
C LEU A 102 7.75 -8.04 -5.01
N ASP A 103 8.44 -8.66 -4.06
CA ASP A 103 8.18 -8.45 -2.63
C ASP A 103 8.75 -7.08 -2.20
N ILE A 104 7.89 -6.06 -2.28
CA ILE A 104 8.22 -4.67 -1.92
C ILE A 104 8.77 -4.60 -0.48
N ILE A 105 8.17 -5.33 0.45
CA ILE A 105 8.50 -5.25 1.87
C ILE A 105 9.91 -5.79 2.12
N SER A 106 10.24 -6.97 1.56
CA SER A 106 11.57 -7.55 1.66
C SER A 106 12.63 -6.61 1.11
N THR A 107 12.39 -6.06 -0.09
CA THR A 107 13.36 -5.18 -0.78
C THR A 107 13.50 -3.79 -0.13
N LEU A 108 12.49 -3.31 0.59
CA LEU A 108 12.61 -2.11 1.44
C LEU A 108 13.50 -2.36 2.66
N TRP A 109 13.49 -3.59 3.21
CA TRP A 109 14.27 -3.93 4.38
C TRP A 109 15.75 -4.24 4.07
N ASP A 110 16.06 -4.64 2.86
CA ASP A 110 17.44 -4.86 2.37
C ASP A 110 17.99 -3.68 1.55
N ASP A 111 17.26 -2.55 1.53
CA ASP A 111 17.61 -1.31 0.84
C ASP A 111 17.78 -1.45 -0.70
N THR A 112 17.22 -2.52 -1.30
CA THR A 112 17.34 -2.77 -2.76
C THR A 112 16.13 -2.28 -3.56
N PHE A 113 15.02 -1.95 -2.93
CA PHE A 113 13.76 -1.58 -3.59
C PHE A 113 13.93 -0.54 -4.71
N PRO A 114 14.66 0.58 -4.54
CA PRO A 114 14.82 1.57 -5.61
C PRO A 114 15.48 1.00 -6.86
N SER A 115 16.39 0.03 -6.72
CA SER A 115 17.11 -0.57 -7.83
C SER A 115 16.23 -1.45 -8.72
N HIS A 116 15.18 -2.06 -8.16
CA HIS A 116 14.20 -2.85 -8.93
C HIS A 116 13.29 -1.99 -9.82
N LEU A 117 13.27 -0.67 -9.60
CA LEU A 117 12.51 0.28 -10.40
C LEU A 117 13.36 1.06 -11.41
N ASN A 118 14.63 0.68 -11.65
CA ASN A 118 15.52 1.43 -12.54
C ASN A 118 14.95 1.58 -13.95
N ASP A 119 14.28 0.58 -14.48
CA ASP A 119 13.67 0.59 -15.82
C ASP A 119 12.27 1.25 -15.84
N VAL A 120 11.71 1.62 -14.68
CA VAL A 120 10.47 2.38 -14.60
C VAL A 120 10.79 3.86 -14.81
N PRO A 121 10.16 4.54 -15.78
CA PRO A 121 10.39 5.98 -16.00
C PRO A 121 9.84 6.80 -14.83
N LEU A 122 10.08 8.11 -14.86
CA LEU A 122 9.34 9.04 -14.01
C LEU A 122 7.87 9.05 -14.43
N CYS A 123 6.97 8.87 -13.47
CA CYS A 123 5.53 8.78 -13.71
C CYS A 123 4.81 10.09 -13.37
N ASN A 124 3.67 10.31 -14.03
CA ASN A 124 2.78 11.42 -13.69
C ASN A 124 2.00 11.15 -12.40
N LEU A 125 1.75 9.89 -12.10
CA LEU A 125 1.05 9.48 -10.90
C LEU A 125 1.78 8.30 -10.28
N THR A 126 2.12 8.43 -9.01
CA THR A 126 2.62 7.30 -8.21
C THR A 126 1.64 7.04 -7.08
N CYS A 127 1.18 5.81 -6.92
CA CYS A 127 0.21 5.48 -5.89
C CYS A 127 0.61 4.25 -5.06
N ALA A 128 0.10 4.23 -3.81
CA ALA A 128 0.24 3.12 -2.87
C ALA A 128 -1.07 2.99 -2.08
N PHE A 129 -2.04 2.30 -2.67
CA PHE A 129 -3.33 2.05 -2.02
C PHE A 129 -3.34 0.70 -1.31
N GLY A 130 -3.61 0.72 0.00
CA GLY A 130 -3.68 -0.51 0.78
C GLY A 130 -2.33 -1.17 1.06
N LEU A 131 -1.20 -0.52 0.80
CA LEU A 131 0.15 -1.06 1.02
C LEU A 131 0.78 -0.59 2.34
N MET A 132 0.71 0.71 2.65
CA MET A 132 1.45 1.30 3.78
C MET A 132 1.27 0.58 5.11
N HIS A 133 0.07 0.09 5.38
CA HIS A 133 -0.23 -0.60 6.63
C HIS A 133 0.33 -2.04 6.69
N HIS A 134 0.80 -2.59 5.58
CA HIS A 134 1.47 -3.90 5.56
C HIS A 134 2.98 -3.81 5.70
N ILE A 135 3.57 -2.62 5.64
CA ILE A 135 5.02 -2.42 5.76
C ILE A 135 5.42 -2.32 7.23
N PRO A 136 6.17 -3.28 7.79
CA PRO A 136 6.66 -3.21 9.16
C PRO A 136 7.75 -2.15 9.30
N GLY A 137 7.71 -1.37 10.38
CA GLY A 137 8.75 -0.40 10.74
C GLY A 137 8.68 0.93 9.98
N MET A 138 8.86 2.03 10.71
CA MET A 138 8.76 3.40 10.17
C MET A 138 9.81 3.66 9.08
N HIS A 139 11.05 3.17 9.24
CA HIS A 139 12.11 3.41 8.25
C HIS A 139 11.78 2.84 6.87
N ALA A 140 11.21 1.63 6.80
CA ALA A 140 10.81 1.02 5.53
C ALA A 140 9.64 1.79 4.89
N ARG A 141 8.70 2.30 5.68
CA ARG A 141 7.61 3.17 5.19
C ARG A 141 8.14 4.50 4.64
N ILE A 142 9.14 5.09 5.29
CA ILE A 142 9.82 6.30 4.80
C ILE A 142 10.60 6.00 3.52
N ALA A 143 11.31 4.86 3.43
CA ALA A 143 12.01 4.45 2.22
C ALA A 143 11.05 4.24 1.03
N LEU A 144 9.83 3.72 1.28
CA LEU A 144 8.79 3.67 0.25
C LEU A 144 8.41 5.07 -0.23
N LEU A 145 8.11 5.99 0.71
CA LEU A 145 7.76 7.38 0.36
C LEU A 145 8.88 8.06 -0.43
N ASP A 146 10.14 7.90 -0.01
CA ASP A 146 11.29 8.45 -0.73
C ASP A 146 11.40 7.89 -2.16
N THR A 147 11.12 6.61 -2.33
CA THR A 147 11.11 5.98 -3.65
C THR A 147 9.97 6.54 -4.51
N MET A 148 8.76 6.71 -3.94
CA MET A 148 7.64 7.35 -4.63
C MET A 148 7.98 8.77 -5.07
N LEU A 149 8.57 9.58 -4.17
CA LEU A 149 9.03 10.94 -4.50
C LEU A 149 10.08 10.95 -5.62
N ASN A 150 10.99 9.97 -5.64
CA ASN A 150 12.03 9.86 -6.67
C ASN A 150 11.48 9.36 -8.02
N LYS A 151 10.35 8.67 -8.04
CA LYS A 151 9.72 8.10 -9.25
C LYS A 151 8.58 8.96 -9.79
N THR A 152 8.22 10.04 -9.10
CA THR A 152 7.21 10.99 -9.57
C THR A 152 7.85 12.17 -10.29
N THR A 153 7.34 12.52 -11.45
CA THR A 153 7.77 13.69 -12.21
C THR A 153 7.51 14.97 -11.39
N SER A 154 8.42 15.92 -11.42
CA SER A 154 8.26 17.19 -10.70
C SER A 154 6.96 17.91 -11.11
N GLY A 155 6.18 18.34 -10.11
CA GLY A 155 4.89 18.98 -10.32
C GLY A 155 3.72 18.01 -10.52
N GLU A 156 3.96 16.71 -10.40
CA GLU A 156 2.98 15.65 -10.54
C GLU A 156 2.57 15.05 -9.18
N TYR A 157 1.78 13.98 -9.14
CA TYR A 157 1.04 13.58 -7.95
C TYR A 157 1.48 12.26 -7.35
N ILE A 158 1.42 12.20 -6.02
CA ILE A 158 1.56 11.00 -5.21
C ILE A 158 0.28 10.79 -4.42
N LEU A 159 -0.29 9.57 -4.48
CA LEU A 159 -1.47 9.18 -3.73
C LEU A 159 -1.14 8.05 -2.77
N ILE A 160 -1.40 8.23 -1.49
CA ILE A 160 -1.12 7.23 -0.46
C ILE A 160 -2.34 7.05 0.43
N SER A 161 -2.70 5.80 0.72
CA SER A 161 -3.70 5.50 1.73
C SER A 161 -3.07 4.99 3.03
N PHE A 162 -3.56 5.51 4.16
CA PHE A 162 -3.20 5.07 5.50
C PHE A 162 -4.44 4.50 6.19
N TRP A 163 -4.34 3.29 6.70
CA TRP A 163 -5.47 2.64 7.36
C TRP A 163 -5.51 2.98 8.85
N GLN A 164 -6.61 3.58 9.32
CA GLN A 164 -6.84 4.02 10.71
C GLN A 164 -7.94 3.17 11.37
N PHE A 165 -7.85 1.85 11.28
CA PHE A 165 -8.95 0.95 11.64
C PHE A 165 -9.23 0.81 13.14
N GLU A 166 -8.36 1.28 14.01
CA GLU A 166 -8.59 1.26 15.46
C GLU A 166 -9.77 2.13 15.88
N HIS A 167 -10.18 3.10 15.05
CA HIS A 167 -11.42 3.85 15.26
C HIS A 167 -12.68 3.00 15.10
N ASN A 168 -12.58 1.82 14.46
CA ASN A 168 -13.67 0.88 14.35
C ASN A 168 -13.58 -0.18 15.45
N GLU A 169 -14.47 -0.11 16.46
CA GLU A 169 -14.44 -1.01 17.63
C GLU A 169 -14.45 -2.50 17.26
N ARG A 170 -15.20 -2.89 16.22
CA ARG A 170 -15.26 -4.28 15.76
C ARG A 170 -13.92 -4.76 15.22
N LEU A 171 -13.28 -3.93 14.39
CA LEU A 171 -11.95 -4.26 13.82
C LEU A 171 -10.88 -4.22 14.88
N SER A 172 -10.87 -3.23 15.75
CA SER A 172 -9.94 -3.12 16.87
C SER A 172 -10.02 -4.34 17.80
N ARG A 173 -11.22 -4.80 18.16
CA ARG A 173 -11.41 -6.01 18.95
C ARG A 173 -10.89 -7.26 18.24
N LYS A 174 -11.17 -7.43 16.93
CA LYS A 174 -10.65 -8.53 16.13
C LYS A 174 -9.13 -8.53 16.08
N ALA A 175 -8.52 -7.35 15.88
CA ALA A 175 -7.08 -7.19 15.85
C ALA A 175 -6.44 -7.61 17.18
N ARG A 176 -6.96 -7.14 18.32
CA ARG A 176 -6.48 -7.51 19.65
C ARG A 176 -6.52 -9.02 19.88
N THR A 177 -7.65 -9.66 19.57
CA THR A 177 -7.80 -11.11 19.74
C THR A 177 -6.84 -11.88 18.85
N ALA A 178 -6.77 -11.56 17.56
CA ALA A 178 -5.90 -12.25 16.62
C ALA A 178 -4.41 -12.05 16.98
N THR A 179 -4.02 -10.83 17.39
CA THR A 179 -2.66 -10.53 17.81
C THR A 179 -2.28 -11.29 19.08
N ALA A 180 -3.16 -11.32 20.09
CA ALA A 180 -2.91 -12.07 21.33
C ALA A 180 -2.67 -13.57 21.05
N THR A 181 -3.54 -14.20 20.25
CA THR A 181 -3.38 -15.60 19.83
C THR A 181 -2.09 -15.82 19.01
N ALA A 182 -1.76 -14.87 18.13
CA ALA A 182 -0.54 -14.98 17.33
C ALA A 182 0.74 -14.86 18.18
N LEU A 183 0.75 -14.02 19.22
CA LEU A 183 1.89 -13.88 20.12
C LEU A 183 2.14 -15.14 20.97
N GLU A 184 1.12 -15.96 21.25
CA GLU A 184 1.32 -17.30 21.85
C GLU A 184 2.10 -18.22 20.91
N ARG A 185 1.86 -18.11 19.60
CA ARG A 185 2.54 -18.91 18.56
C ARG A 185 3.89 -18.33 18.15
N TYR A 186 4.03 -17.01 18.20
CA TYR A 186 5.23 -16.26 17.81
C TYR A 186 5.71 -15.35 18.96
N PRO A 187 6.20 -15.92 20.07
CA PRO A 187 6.51 -15.15 21.28
C PRO A 187 7.68 -14.17 21.13
N ASP A 188 8.49 -14.33 20.11
CA ASP A 188 9.64 -13.46 19.82
C ASP A 188 9.26 -12.19 19.06
N LEU A 189 8.02 -12.05 18.56
CA LEU A 189 7.61 -10.86 17.81
C LEU A 189 7.60 -9.62 18.71
N GLN A 190 8.30 -8.57 18.27
CA GLN A 190 8.35 -7.28 18.94
C GLN A 190 7.48 -6.29 18.17
N LEU A 191 6.22 -6.16 18.58
CA LEU A 191 5.24 -5.26 17.98
C LEU A 191 5.24 -3.91 18.69
N ASP A 192 5.16 -2.82 17.92
CA ASP A 192 4.88 -1.49 18.44
C ASP A 192 3.39 -1.33 18.79
N GLU A 193 3.00 -0.26 19.50
CA GLU A 193 1.65 -0.04 20.04
C GLU A 193 0.66 0.00 18.90
N SER A 194 0.61 0.20 17.83
CA SER A 194 -0.44 0.12 16.79
C SER A 194 -0.12 -0.88 15.69
N ASP A 195 0.74 -1.85 16.03
CA ASP A 195 1.02 -2.99 15.18
C ASP A 195 0.10 -4.16 15.53
N TRP A 196 -0.57 -4.70 14.55
CA TRP A 196 -1.59 -5.72 14.73
C TRP A 196 -1.43 -6.87 13.74
N LEU A 197 -1.92 -8.04 14.15
CA LEU A 197 -2.17 -9.16 13.25
C LEU A 197 -3.67 -9.30 13.05
N LEU A 198 -4.11 -9.37 11.80
CA LEU A 198 -5.51 -9.53 11.43
C LEU A 198 -5.71 -10.85 10.71
N GLY A 199 -6.70 -11.63 11.17
CA GLY A 199 -7.18 -12.81 10.49
C GLY A 199 -8.13 -12.49 9.33
N TRP A 200 -8.57 -13.54 8.65
CA TRP A 200 -9.50 -13.44 7.54
C TRP A 200 -10.64 -14.46 7.67
N GLN A 201 -11.88 -13.98 7.72
CA GLN A 201 -13.09 -14.82 7.82
C GLN A 201 -12.95 -15.87 8.94
N ASP A 202 -13.17 -17.15 8.62
CA ASP A 202 -13.06 -18.26 9.56
C ASP A 202 -11.70 -18.98 9.49
N GLU A 203 -10.74 -18.43 8.71
CA GLU A 203 -9.40 -18.99 8.60
C GLU A 203 -8.49 -18.50 9.74
N ALA A 204 -8.44 -19.25 10.83
CA ALA A 204 -7.70 -18.88 12.04
C ALA A 204 -6.18 -18.73 11.84
N ASP A 205 -5.62 -19.42 10.84
CA ASP A 205 -4.18 -19.43 10.54
C ASP A 205 -3.77 -18.41 9.47
N ALA A 206 -4.71 -17.77 8.78
CA ALA A 206 -4.42 -16.76 7.77
C ALA A 206 -4.27 -15.40 8.44
N LEU A 207 -3.06 -15.05 8.81
CA LEU A 207 -2.71 -13.82 9.50
C LEU A 207 -1.97 -12.86 8.57
N ARG A 208 -2.32 -11.58 8.61
CA ARG A 208 -1.54 -10.52 7.98
C ARG A 208 -1.20 -9.42 8.97
N TYR A 209 -0.02 -8.88 8.85
CA TYR A 209 0.38 -7.69 9.61
C TYR A 209 -0.35 -6.45 9.10
N CYS A 210 -0.83 -5.63 10.02
CA CYS A 210 -1.45 -4.35 9.73
C CYS A 210 -1.06 -3.31 10.79
N ARG A 211 -0.53 -2.18 10.34
CA ARG A 211 -0.40 -0.97 11.15
C ARG A 211 -1.70 -0.17 11.13
N SER A 212 -2.21 0.21 12.29
CA SER A 212 -3.24 1.26 12.37
C SER A 212 -2.57 2.60 12.58
N PHE A 213 -2.67 3.50 11.60
CA PHE A 213 -1.98 4.78 11.67
C PHE A 213 -2.72 5.78 12.55
N THR A 214 -1.96 6.60 13.27
CA THR A 214 -2.46 7.79 13.93
C THR A 214 -2.27 9.02 13.04
N ASP A 215 -3.02 10.10 13.30
CA ASP A 215 -2.83 11.37 12.60
C ASP A 215 -1.42 11.91 12.75
N ALA A 216 -0.83 11.79 13.95
CA ALA A 216 0.54 12.22 14.22
C ALA A 216 1.59 11.44 13.39
N GLU A 217 1.35 10.15 13.14
CA GLU A 217 2.23 9.38 12.25
C GLU A 217 2.09 9.84 10.80
N ILE A 218 0.87 10.11 10.33
CA ILE A 218 0.63 10.63 8.98
C ILE A 218 1.31 12.00 8.84
N ASP A 219 1.23 12.86 9.84
CA ASP A 219 1.94 14.16 9.86
C ASP A 219 3.46 14.00 9.77
N THR A 220 4.02 12.90 10.28
CA THR A 220 5.45 12.60 10.12
C THR A 220 5.83 12.39 8.65
N PHE A 221 4.99 11.68 7.87
CA PHE A 221 5.23 11.50 6.42
C PHE A 221 5.10 12.82 5.66
N VAL A 222 4.10 13.64 6.00
CA VAL A 222 3.93 14.98 5.40
C VAL A 222 5.14 15.86 5.69
N THR A 223 5.61 15.88 6.94
CA THR A 223 6.78 16.65 7.35
C THR A 223 8.05 16.15 6.65
N HIS A 224 8.25 14.85 6.52
CA HIS A 224 9.39 14.26 5.82
C HIS A 224 9.42 14.65 4.34
N ALA A 225 8.27 14.75 3.71
CA ALA A 225 8.17 15.10 2.29
C ALA A 225 8.23 16.62 2.02
N ALA A 226 8.13 17.49 3.03
CA ALA A 226 7.84 18.92 2.89
C ALA A 226 8.85 19.72 2.02
N ASP A 227 10.11 19.31 2.00
CA ASP A 227 11.14 19.94 1.16
C ASP A 227 11.07 19.52 -0.33
N ARG A 228 10.29 18.49 -0.65
CA ARG A 228 10.23 17.84 -1.97
C ARG A 228 8.83 17.83 -2.59
N ALA A 229 7.79 17.89 -1.76
CA ALA A 229 6.40 17.84 -2.18
C ALA A 229 5.51 18.72 -1.29
N GLN A 230 4.40 19.17 -1.85
CA GLN A 230 3.36 19.90 -1.13
C GLN A 230 2.15 18.99 -0.90
N LEU A 231 1.61 18.99 0.32
CA LEU A 231 0.32 18.32 0.59
C LEU A 231 -0.80 19.09 -0.13
N VAL A 232 -1.47 18.44 -1.07
CA VAL A 232 -2.58 19.00 -1.85
C VAL A 232 -3.91 18.81 -1.12
N ASP A 233 -4.17 17.60 -0.63
CA ASP A 233 -5.40 17.26 0.10
C ASP A 233 -5.13 16.13 1.09
N ARG A 234 -5.93 16.08 2.16
CA ARG A 234 -6.00 14.99 3.12
C ARG A 234 -7.44 14.81 3.57
N PHE A 235 -7.97 13.61 3.44
CA PHE A 235 -9.36 13.31 3.78
C PHE A 235 -9.49 11.89 4.32
N ASN A 236 -10.57 11.63 5.05
CA ASN A 236 -10.96 10.29 5.45
C ASN A 236 -11.92 9.72 4.41
N ALA A 237 -11.66 8.49 3.99
CA ALA A 237 -12.52 7.71 3.12
C ALA A 237 -13.01 6.49 3.91
N ASP A 238 -14.30 6.39 4.13
CA ASP A 238 -14.95 5.29 4.84
C ASP A 238 -15.10 4.03 3.96
#